data_7fd47fa2a0c88d994a40d0586997a518
#
_entry.id   7fd47fa2a0c88d994a40d0586997a518
#
_cell.length_a   1.000
_cell.length_b   1.000
_cell.length_c   1.000
_cell.angle_alpha   90.00
_cell.angle_beta   90.00
_cell.angle_gamma   90.00
#
_symmetry.space_group_name_H-M   'P 1'
#
loop_
_entity.id
_entity.type
_entity.pdbx_description
1 polymer ?
#
loop_
_entity_poly.entity_id
_entity_poly.type
_entity_poly.pdbx_seq_one_letter_code
_entity_poly.pdbx_strand_id
1 'polypeptide(L)'
;MHDYKLADFWAMAPARRQNTLVRAIARTHAYHYRHNRAYRQTVAARGIGATVDLDGAATPSQAGPLPAEVAEILPRLVRPTAQTFKSYIDLLGTPFPQDRPPAFLAWLDDQLSIDLPGGRLEAFRSRYRSLEALLRDVERKLADLGLEVLTSSGTSGRSTIMVRDRAGTAKTVESFYLSFQRYLGVEGVQRVIFVMPRQTRIAMARMANFSVRRLGLADDHVHFAIPFPAEPDRVRIRAGRTFRPGWEGVVERRFWFPFINWMQERYVTPRAVKTTIELLGRAEAAGEKVLAFGGWVQLHAIARALQDAGRRLRLAPGSLLGSGGGLKELYPFTPAQIRRDLAAVIELADGSPIPIRDVYGMAEGNWAAMQCREGNYHVPPWIYARTLDDDDRLQQAADATGLLAFFDPYGGGDLFPAFFKTSDRVRLILGDGAGNGARRCPCGEAGAYLARDSIQRVDLLDEAGCAAQL
;
A
#
# COMPACT_ATOMS: atom_id res chain seq x y z
N MET A 1 10.06 3.33 -21.79
CA MET A 1 8.63 3.57 -21.49
C MET A 1 8.35 4.81 -20.61
N HIS A 2 9.33 5.62 -20.20
CA HIS A 2 9.20 6.56 -19.07
C HIS A 2 9.61 8.00 -19.39
N ASP A 3 8.93 8.62 -20.35
CA ASP A 3 9.26 10.00 -20.78
C ASP A 3 8.68 11.10 -19.87
N TYR A 4 7.82 10.74 -18.90
CA TYR A 4 7.19 11.71 -18.00
C TYR A 4 7.74 11.61 -16.58
N LYS A 5 8.08 12.77 -16.00
CA LYS A 5 8.28 12.89 -14.56
C LYS A 5 6.91 12.88 -13.89
N LEU A 6 6.76 12.14 -12.78
CA LEU A 6 5.47 12.08 -12.06
C LEU A 6 5.01 13.47 -11.59
N ALA A 7 5.94 14.34 -11.24
CA ALA A 7 5.64 15.71 -10.84
C ALA A 7 4.92 16.53 -11.91
N ASP A 8 5.17 16.25 -13.20
CA ASP A 8 4.56 17.01 -14.31
C ASP A 8 3.05 16.81 -14.38
N PHE A 9 2.53 15.68 -13.88
CA PHE A 9 1.10 15.39 -13.84
C PHE A 9 0.29 16.37 -13.01
N TRP A 10 0.89 17.03 -12.02
CA TRP A 10 0.22 18.05 -11.22
C TRP A 10 -0.14 19.30 -12.06
N ALA A 11 0.71 19.66 -13.00
CA ALA A 11 0.53 20.83 -13.84
C ALA A 11 -0.28 20.54 -15.11
N MET A 12 -0.54 19.27 -15.45
CA MET A 12 -1.29 18.91 -16.65
C MET A 12 -2.76 19.27 -16.54
N ALA A 13 -3.31 19.88 -17.59
CA ALA A 13 -4.74 20.04 -17.75
C ALA A 13 -5.45 18.65 -17.70
N PRO A 14 -6.65 18.55 -17.11
CA PRO A 14 -7.34 17.26 -16.89
C PRO A 14 -7.47 16.40 -18.16
N ALA A 15 -7.90 16.99 -19.28
CA ALA A 15 -8.02 16.27 -20.55
C ALA A 15 -6.68 15.73 -21.06
N ARG A 16 -5.60 16.54 -21.01
CA ARG A 16 -4.26 16.09 -21.38
C ARG A 16 -3.76 14.99 -20.50
N ARG A 17 -4.03 15.07 -19.19
CA ARG A 17 -3.69 14.05 -18.20
C ARG A 17 -4.37 12.72 -18.52
N GLN A 18 -5.69 12.75 -18.73
CA GLN A 18 -6.46 11.55 -19.09
C GLN A 18 -5.91 10.91 -20.37
N ASN A 19 -5.67 11.67 -21.41
CA ASN A 19 -5.11 11.18 -22.67
C ASN A 19 -3.72 10.55 -22.48
N THR A 20 -2.86 11.21 -21.69
CA THR A 20 -1.54 10.70 -21.40
C THR A 20 -1.61 9.36 -20.68
N LEU A 21 -2.50 9.22 -19.68
CA LEU A 21 -2.70 7.98 -18.93
C LEU A 21 -3.26 6.86 -19.80
N VAL A 22 -4.30 7.14 -20.57
CA VAL A 22 -4.94 6.13 -21.44
C VAL A 22 -3.96 5.59 -22.48
N ARG A 23 -3.18 6.45 -23.12
CA ARG A 23 -2.11 6.02 -24.04
C ARG A 23 -1.00 5.25 -23.33
N ALA A 24 -0.65 5.63 -22.12
CA ALA A 24 0.32 4.89 -21.33
C ALA A 24 -0.23 3.49 -20.94
N ILE A 25 -1.51 3.38 -20.59
CA ILE A 25 -2.19 2.10 -20.32
C ILE A 25 -2.13 1.19 -21.56
N ALA A 26 -2.48 1.71 -22.76
CA ALA A 26 -2.43 0.93 -24.00
C ALA A 26 -1.02 0.41 -24.31
N ARG A 27 0.01 1.26 -24.16
CA ARG A 27 1.42 0.86 -24.37
C ARG A 27 1.89 -0.16 -23.34
N THR A 28 1.56 0.04 -22.08
CA THR A 28 1.91 -0.88 -20.98
C THR A 28 1.21 -2.23 -21.19
N HIS A 29 -0.07 -2.22 -21.59
CA HIS A 29 -0.78 -3.44 -21.96
C HIS A 29 -0.07 -4.18 -23.10
N ALA A 30 0.24 -3.51 -24.21
CA ALA A 30 0.89 -4.13 -25.38
C ALA A 30 2.25 -4.75 -25.04
N TYR A 31 3.04 -4.08 -24.18
CA TYR A 31 4.31 -4.62 -23.70
C TYR A 31 4.10 -5.88 -22.87
N HIS A 32 3.30 -5.83 -21.82
CA HIS A 32 3.09 -6.95 -20.91
C HIS A 32 2.30 -8.11 -21.54
N TYR A 33 1.44 -7.84 -22.51
CA TYR A 33 0.79 -8.91 -23.27
C TYR A 33 1.82 -9.80 -24.00
N ARG A 34 2.89 -9.21 -24.51
CA ARG A 34 3.95 -9.94 -25.20
C ARG A 34 4.88 -10.67 -24.23
N HIS A 35 5.18 -10.07 -23.10
CA HIS A 35 6.27 -10.50 -22.21
C HIS A 35 5.79 -11.16 -20.91
N ASN A 36 4.54 -10.96 -20.46
CA ASN A 36 4.02 -11.54 -19.22
C ASN A 36 3.04 -12.67 -19.52
N ARG A 37 3.42 -13.88 -19.21
CA ARG A 37 2.62 -15.07 -19.52
C ARG A 37 1.28 -15.09 -18.77
N ALA A 38 1.31 -14.89 -17.46
CA ALA A 38 0.10 -14.91 -16.63
C ALA A 38 -0.87 -13.76 -17.00
N TYR A 39 -0.33 -12.56 -17.28
CA TYR A 39 -1.15 -11.44 -17.74
C TYR A 39 -1.81 -11.73 -19.08
N ARG A 40 -1.02 -12.18 -20.08
CA ARG A 40 -1.53 -12.54 -21.40
C ARG A 40 -2.65 -13.58 -21.33
N GLN A 41 -2.45 -14.66 -20.56
CA GLN A 41 -3.49 -15.69 -20.38
C GLN A 41 -4.78 -15.10 -19.80
N THR A 42 -4.66 -14.24 -18.78
CA THR A 42 -5.82 -13.63 -18.14
C THR A 42 -6.62 -12.73 -19.10
N VAL A 43 -5.93 -11.83 -19.83
CA VAL A 43 -6.63 -10.87 -20.69
C VAL A 43 -7.11 -11.50 -22.01
N ALA A 44 -6.35 -12.47 -22.56
CA ALA A 44 -6.77 -13.22 -23.73
C ALA A 44 -8.04 -14.05 -23.48
N ALA A 45 -8.18 -14.66 -22.29
CA ALA A 45 -9.40 -15.35 -21.88
C ALA A 45 -10.63 -14.43 -21.83
N ARG A 46 -10.42 -13.11 -21.76
CA ARG A 46 -11.47 -12.08 -21.79
C ARG A 46 -11.64 -11.44 -23.20
N GLY A 47 -11.05 -12.04 -24.22
CA GLY A 47 -11.15 -11.57 -25.60
C GLY A 47 -10.27 -10.35 -25.93
N ILE A 48 -9.25 -10.02 -25.12
CA ILE A 48 -8.34 -8.90 -25.35
C ILE A 48 -7.07 -9.39 -26.06
N GLY A 49 -6.75 -8.79 -27.22
CA GLY A 49 -5.52 -9.05 -27.98
C GLY A 49 -4.31 -8.24 -27.52
N ALA A 50 -3.22 -8.34 -28.28
CA ALA A 50 -1.96 -7.66 -27.98
C ALA A 50 -2.03 -6.12 -28.08
N THR A 51 -2.97 -5.61 -28.81
CA THR A 51 -3.22 -4.17 -28.97
C THR A 51 -4.66 -3.86 -28.60
N VAL A 52 -4.85 -2.74 -27.94
CA VAL A 52 -6.18 -2.19 -27.61
C VAL A 52 -6.26 -0.79 -28.17
N ASP A 53 -7.37 -0.49 -28.80
CA ASP A 53 -7.66 0.88 -29.24
C ASP A 53 -8.32 1.64 -28.08
N LEU A 54 -7.56 2.54 -27.51
CA LEU A 54 -8.03 3.45 -26.46
C LEU A 54 -7.99 4.92 -26.95
N ASP A 55 -7.69 5.16 -28.23
CA ASP A 55 -7.50 6.52 -28.78
C ASP A 55 -8.81 7.32 -28.82
N GLY A 56 -9.97 6.67 -28.86
CA GLY A 56 -11.26 7.33 -28.72
C GLY A 56 -11.43 8.13 -27.41
N ALA A 57 -10.71 7.73 -26.35
CA ALA A 57 -10.63 8.47 -25.08
C ALA A 57 -9.69 9.68 -25.18
N ALA A 58 -8.92 9.79 -26.25
CA ALA A 58 -7.81 10.72 -26.39
C ALA A 58 -8.17 12.05 -27.10
N THR A 59 -9.44 12.28 -27.45
CA THR A 59 -9.84 13.56 -28.08
C THR A 59 -9.83 14.70 -27.04
N PRO A 60 -9.10 15.80 -27.29
CA PRO A 60 -8.88 16.87 -26.31
C PRO A 60 -10.14 17.65 -25.89
N SER A 61 -11.26 17.45 -26.57
CA SER A 61 -12.45 18.27 -26.40
C SER A 61 -13.46 17.80 -25.35
N GLN A 62 -13.24 16.63 -24.68
CA GLN A 62 -14.26 16.07 -23.81
C GLN A 62 -13.71 15.70 -22.44
N ALA A 63 -13.90 16.58 -21.49
CA ALA A 63 -14.01 16.24 -20.07
C ALA A 63 -15.34 15.49 -19.79
N GLY A 64 -15.70 14.55 -20.67
CA GLY A 64 -16.94 13.79 -20.66
C GLY A 64 -16.75 12.33 -20.23
N PRO A 65 -17.82 11.53 -20.19
CA PRO A 65 -17.72 10.10 -19.97
C PRO A 65 -16.83 9.47 -21.05
N LEU A 66 -16.16 8.37 -20.70
CA LEU A 66 -15.37 7.60 -21.65
C LEU A 66 -16.24 7.11 -22.82
N PRO A 67 -15.70 7.00 -24.03
CA PRO A 67 -16.35 6.27 -25.10
C PRO A 67 -16.74 4.86 -24.63
N ALA A 68 -17.88 4.37 -25.08
CA ALA A 68 -18.41 3.06 -24.65
C ALA A 68 -17.39 1.93 -24.86
N GLU A 69 -16.70 1.93 -25.99
CA GLU A 69 -15.67 0.95 -26.35
C GLU A 69 -14.52 0.94 -25.34
N VAL A 70 -14.04 2.11 -24.92
CA VAL A 70 -12.97 2.23 -23.92
C VAL A 70 -13.44 1.77 -22.56
N ALA A 71 -14.69 2.12 -22.18
CA ALA A 71 -15.30 1.70 -20.92
C ALA A 71 -15.50 0.18 -20.84
N GLU A 72 -15.68 -0.50 -21.97
CA GLU A 72 -15.76 -1.96 -22.04
C GLU A 72 -14.38 -2.65 -21.98
N ILE A 73 -13.34 -2.02 -22.56
CA ILE A 73 -11.99 -2.61 -22.62
C ILE A 73 -11.29 -2.54 -21.25
N LEU A 74 -11.35 -1.39 -20.59
CA LEU A 74 -10.58 -1.16 -19.36
C LEU A 74 -10.83 -2.22 -18.26
N PRO A 75 -12.07 -2.62 -17.91
CA PRO A 75 -12.31 -3.65 -16.91
C PRO A 75 -11.70 -5.01 -17.25
N ARG A 76 -11.53 -5.29 -18.56
CA ARG A 76 -10.95 -6.56 -19.03
C ARG A 76 -9.42 -6.60 -18.90
N LEU A 77 -8.76 -5.43 -18.70
CA LEU A 77 -7.31 -5.34 -18.49
C LEU A 77 -6.89 -5.55 -17.04
N VAL A 78 -7.80 -5.31 -16.05
CA VAL A 78 -7.44 -5.42 -14.64
C VAL A 78 -7.43 -6.86 -14.16
N ARG A 79 -6.50 -7.18 -13.26
CA ARG A 79 -6.45 -8.46 -12.55
C ARG A 79 -6.86 -8.27 -11.09
N PRO A 80 -7.61 -9.19 -10.49
CA PRO A 80 -7.84 -9.16 -9.06
C PRO A 80 -6.51 -9.27 -8.30
N THR A 81 -6.28 -8.39 -7.32
CA THR A 81 -5.04 -8.42 -6.52
C THR A 81 -4.87 -9.76 -5.81
N ALA A 82 -5.95 -10.33 -5.30
CA ALA A 82 -5.95 -11.62 -4.63
C ALA A 82 -5.53 -12.78 -5.55
N GLN A 83 -5.95 -12.74 -6.82
CA GLN A 83 -5.65 -13.79 -7.82
C GLN A 83 -4.31 -13.58 -8.52
N THR A 84 -3.61 -12.48 -8.27
CA THR A 84 -2.32 -12.19 -8.91
C THR A 84 -1.17 -12.59 -7.99
N PHE A 85 -0.94 -11.83 -6.94
CA PHE A 85 0.23 -12.02 -6.08
C PHE A 85 0.01 -12.96 -4.88
N LYS A 86 -1.18 -13.56 -4.77
CA LYS A 86 -1.52 -14.65 -3.83
C LYS A 86 -1.85 -15.97 -4.53
N SER A 87 -1.90 -15.99 -5.86
CA SER A 87 -2.27 -17.20 -6.64
C SER A 87 -1.28 -18.35 -6.49
N TYR A 88 -0.07 -18.10 -5.96
CA TYR A 88 0.84 -19.17 -5.58
C TYR A 88 0.20 -20.13 -4.57
N ILE A 89 -0.72 -19.68 -3.74
CA ILE A 89 -1.40 -20.49 -2.72
C ILE A 89 -2.23 -21.58 -3.38
N ASP A 90 -2.99 -21.21 -4.42
CA ASP A 90 -3.82 -22.15 -5.16
C ASP A 90 -2.97 -23.13 -5.96
N LEU A 91 -1.90 -22.63 -6.62
CA LEU A 91 -0.97 -23.47 -7.39
C LEU A 91 -0.20 -24.44 -6.50
N LEU A 92 0.27 -24.00 -5.35
CA LEU A 92 1.06 -24.83 -4.43
C LEU A 92 0.19 -25.70 -3.53
N GLY A 93 -1.12 -25.41 -3.40
CA GLY A 93 -2.01 -26.02 -2.42
C GLY A 93 -1.60 -25.69 -0.96
N THR A 94 -0.80 -24.64 -0.75
CA THR A 94 -0.31 -24.25 0.57
C THR A 94 0.07 -22.77 0.61
N PRO A 95 -0.17 -22.07 1.72
CA PRO A 95 0.31 -20.71 1.92
C PRO A 95 1.79 -20.63 2.35
N PHE A 96 2.53 -21.75 2.28
CA PHE A 96 3.93 -21.87 2.71
C PHE A 96 4.86 -22.14 1.51
N PRO A 97 5.18 -21.11 0.69
CA PRO A 97 6.01 -21.31 -0.53
C PRO A 97 7.42 -21.80 -0.21
N GLN A 98 7.92 -21.58 1.00
CA GLN A 98 9.21 -22.10 1.47
C GLN A 98 9.28 -23.63 1.57
N ASP A 99 8.15 -24.31 1.51
CA ASP A 99 8.09 -25.77 1.52
C ASP A 99 8.14 -26.37 0.09
N ARG A 100 7.87 -25.54 -0.94
CA ARG A 100 7.86 -25.91 -2.36
C ARG A 100 8.58 -24.85 -3.23
N PRO A 101 9.85 -24.50 -2.95
CA PRO A 101 10.54 -23.41 -3.61
C PRO A 101 10.59 -23.51 -5.13
N PRO A 102 10.85 -24.68 -5.76
CA PRO A 102 10.86 -24.75 -7.22
C PRO A 102 9.53 -24.35 -7.87
N ALA A 103 8.41 -24.84 -7.33
CA ALA A 103 7.08 -24.49 -7.83
C ALA A 103 6.73 -23.02 -7.57
N PHE A 104 7.16 -22.48 -6.43
CA PHE A 104 7.02 -21.05 -6.13
C PHE A 104 7.80 -20.17 -7.11
N LEU A 105 9.03 -20.58 -7.46
CA LEU A 105 9.87 -19.82 -8.39
C LEU A 105 9.33 -19.89 -9.82
N ALA A 106 8.80 -21.03 -10.24
CA ALA A 106 8.12 -21.16 -11.53
C ALA A 106 6.86 -20.26 -11.59
N TRP A 107 6.08 -20.21 -10.50
CA TRP A 107 4.97 -19.27 -10.38
C TRP A 107 5.45 -17.82 -10.46
N LEU A 108 6.53 -17.47 -9.77
CA LEU A 108 7.08 -16.12 -9.77
C LEU A 108 7.52 -15.72 -11.18
N ASP A 109 8.19 -16.60 -11.90
CA ASP A 109 8.60 -16.38 -13.29
C ASP A 109 7.39 -16.09 -14.20
N ASP A 110 6.32 -16.87 -14.09
CA ASP A 110 5.07 -16.66 -14.83
C ASP A 110 4.39 -15.31 -14.53
N GLN A 111 4.59 -14.73 -13.34
CA GLN A 111 4.03 -13.43 -12.96
C GLN A 111 4.83 -12.23 -13.47
N LEU A 112 6.05 -12.45 -13.95
CA LEU A 112 6.95 -11.40 -14.41
C LEU A 112 6.97 -11.31 -15.93
N SER A 113 7.34 -10.13 -16.44
CA SER A 113 7.55 -9.87 -17.88
C SER A 113 9.02 -9.98 -18.27
N ILE A 114 9.85 -10.42 -17.38
CA ILE A 114 11.23 -10.80 -17.59
C ILE A 114 11.38 -12.29 -17.27
N ASP A 115 12.20 -12.98 -18.04
CA ASP A 115 12.51 -14.38 -17.77
C ASP A 115 13.52 -14.48 -16.63
N LEU A 116 13.21 -15.27 -15.61
CA LEU A 116 14.18 -15.61 -14.58
C LEU A 116 15.16 -16.64 -15.14
N PRO A 117 16.48 -16.48 -14.95
CA PRO A 117 17.47 -17.40 -15.54
C PRO A 117 17.27 -18.84 -15.08
N GLY A 118 16.84 -19.74 -15.96
CA GLY A 118 16.46 -21.13 -15.65
C GLY A 118 17.51 -21.89 -14.85
N GLY A 119 18.80 -21.84 -15.26
CA GLY A 119 19.90 -22.47 -14.52
C GLY A 119 20.12 -21.94 -13.10
N ARG A 120 19.59 -20.75 -12.76
CA ARG A 120 19.62 -20.22 -11.38
C ARG A 120 18.45 -20.73 -10.55
N LEU A 121 17.31 -21.05 -11.18
CA LEU A 121 16.16 -21.61 -10.48
C LEU A 121 16.48 -23.00 -9.91
N GLU A 122 17.32 -23.78 -10.59
CA GLU A 122 17.78 -25.08 -10.13
C GLU A 122 18.73 -25.01 -8.91
N ALA A 123 19.36 -23.87 -8.70
CA ALA A 123 20.29 -23.67 -7.58
C ALA A 123 19.62 -23.43 -6.23
N PHE A 124 18.28 -23.36 -6.18
CA PHE A 124 17.54 -23.17 -4.93
C PHE A 124 17.39 -24.49 -4.17
N ARG A 125 17.28 -24.38 -2.83
CA ARG A 125 17.07 -25.56 -1.98
C ARG A 125 15.67 -26.13 -2.20
N SER A 126 15.52 -27.43 -1.97
CA SER A 126 14.21 -28.10 -2.04
C SER A 126 13.22 -27.64 -0.97
N ARG A 127 13.73 -27.11 0.16
CA ARG A 127 12.93 -26.55 1.27
C ARG A 127 13.72 -25.48 2.02
N TYR A 128 13.01 -24.47 2.54
CA TYR A 128 13.57 -23.46 3.45
C TYR A 128 12.87 -23.51 4.81
N ARG A 129 13.63 -23.18 5.85
CA ARG A 129 13.13 -23.18 7.23
C ARG A 129 12.03 -22.10 7.46
N SER A 130 12.09 -20.97 6.75
CA SER A 130 11.17 -19.86 6.89
C SER A 130 10.94 -19.18 5.54
N LEU A 131 9.84 -18.44 5.43
CA LEU A 131 9.55 -17.59 4.26
C LEU A 131 10.66 -16.53 4.09
N GLU A 132 11.09 -15.88 5.18
CA GLU A 132 12.17 -14.90 5.13
C GLU A 132 13.46 -15.49 4.54
N ALA A 133 13.81 -16.75 4.90
CA ALA A 133 14.99 -17.41 4.36
C ALA A 133 14.89 -17.67 2.85
N LEU A 134 13.73 -18.08 2.36
CA LEU A 134 13.46 -18.22 0.92
C LEU A 134 13.59 -16.87 0.21
N LEU A 135 12.88 -15.85 0.67
CA LEU A 135 12.84 -14.54 0.01
C LEU A 135 14.22 -13.85 -0.02
N ARG A 136 15.00 -14.02 1.05
CA ARG A 136 16.40 -13.55 1.09
C ARG A 136 17.29 -14.26 0.10
N ASP A 137 17.09 -15.57 -0.09
CA ASP A 137 17.84 -16.34 -1.08
C ASP A 137 17.46 -15.95 -2.51
N VAL A 138 16.17 -15.66 -2.77
CA VAL A 138 15.70 -15.09 -4.03
C VAL A 138 16.41 -13.78 -4.36
N GLU A 139 16.39 -12.81 -3.45
CA GLU A 139 17.07 -11.52 -3.65
C GLU A 139 18.58 -11.68 -3.89
N ARG A 140 19.22 -12.57 -3.13
CA ARG A 140 20.67 -12.80 -3.26
C ARG A 140 21.05 -13.44 -4.59
N LYS A 141 20.31 -14.46 -5.03
CA LYS A 141 20.62 -15.20 -6.26
C LYS A 141 20.23 -14.46 -7.53
N LEU A 142 19.28 -13.52 -7.42
CA LEU A 142 18.81 -12.66 -8.50
C LEU A 142 19.28 -11.21 -8.32
N ALA A 143 20.37 -11.00 -7.57
CA ALA A 143 20.85 -9.66 -7.21
C ALA A 143 21.28 -8.81 -8.43
N ASP A 144 21.77 -9.46 -9.49
CA ASP A 144 22.11 -8.80 -10.75
C ASP A 144 20.89 -8.25 -11.50
N LEU A 145 19.70 -8.85 -11.31
CA LEU A 145 18.43 -8.32 -11.80
C LEU A 145 17.93 -7.16 -10.95
N GLY A 146 18.56 -6.88 -9.81
CA GLY A 146 18.19 -5.81 -8.89
C GLY A 146 16.82 -5.98 -8.27
N LEU A 147 16.33 -7.23 -8.15
CA LEU A 147 15.01 -7.53 -7.64
C LEU A 147 14.96 -7.41 -6.12
N GLU A 148 13.94 -6.72 -5.64
CA GLU A 148 13.55 -6.63 -4.23
C GLU A 148 12.23 -7.38 -4.01
N VAL A 149 12.19 -8.28 -3.02
CA VAL A 149 10.98 -9.02 -2.69
C VAL A 149 10.25 -8.34 -1.55
N LEU A 150 8.99 -8.01 -1.79
CA LEU A 150 8.10 -7.32 -0.87
C LEU A 150 6.92 -8.22 -0.50
N THR A 151 6.37 -7.97 0.69
CA THR A 151 5.18 -8.70 1.15
C THR A 151 4.11 -7.72 1.65
N SER A 152 2.85 -8.15 1.65
CA SER A 152 1.83 -7.47 2.45
C SER A 152 2.01 -7.79 3.94
N SER A 153 1.27 -7.09 4.81
CA SER A 153 1.27 -7.38 6.25
C SER A 153 0.76 -8.78 6.61
N GLY A 154 0.09 -9.47 5.68
CA GLY A 154 -0.40 -10.84 5.88
C GLY A 154 -1.39 -11.01 7.03
N THR A 155 -2.12 -9.96 7.41
CA THR A 155 -3.09 -10.00 8.52
C THR A 155 -4.24 -10.98 8.28
N SER A 156 -4.55 -11.31 7.02
CA SER A 156 -5.48 -12.38 6.63
C SER A 156 -4.84 -13.79 6.69
N GLY A 157 -3.58 -13.91 7.12
CA GLY A 157 -2.83 -15.18 7.09
C GLY A 157 -2.27 -15.56 5.71
N ARG A 158 -2.62 -14.82 4.67
CA ARG A 158 -2.18 -15.01 3.28
C ARG A 158 -1.41 -13.77 2.83
N SER A 159 -0.09 -13.83 2.80
CA SER A 159 0.72 -12.70 2.38
C SER A 159 0.74 -12.58 0.86
N THR A 160 0.53 -11.39 0.34
CA THR A 160 0.96 -11.03 -1.01
C THR A 160 2.47 -11.14 -1.07
N ILE A 161 3.01 -11.77 -2.11
CA ILE A 161 4.45 -11.77 -2.41
C ILE A 161 4.62 -11.15 -3.78
N MET A 162 5.40 -10.10 -3.87
CA MET A 162 5.68 -9.40 -5.11
C MET A 162 7.13 -8.97 -5.19
N VAL A 163 7.59 -8.69 -6.39
CA VAL A 163 8.93 -8.17 -6.64
C VAL A 163 8.86 -6.79 -7.28
N ARG A 164 9.88 -5.99 -7.02
CA ARG A 164 10.17 -4.76 -7.75
C ARG A 164 11.64 -4.76 -8.14
N ASP A 165 11.94 -4.17 -9.26
CA ASP A 165 13.29 -3.82 -9.62
C ASP A 165 13.69 -2.46 -9.04
N ARG A 166 14.94 -2.06 -9.25
CA ARG A 166 15.45 -0.77 -8.77
C ARG A 166 14.67 0.42 -9.36
N ALA A 167 14.28 0.33 -10.64
CA ALA A 167 13.54 1.39 -11.32
C ALA A 167 12.12 1.51 -10.75
N GLY A 168 11.42 0.38 -10.58
CA GLY A 168 10.09 0.34 -9.95
C GLY A 168 10.10 0.81 -8.51
N THR A 169 11.13 0.43 -7.73
CA THR A 169 11.32 0.94 -6.36
C THR A 169 11.54 2.44 -6.36
N ALA A 170 12.42 2.97 -7.22
CA ALA A 170 12.67 4.40 -7.32
C ALA A 170 11.41 5.19 -7.70
N LYS A 171 10.61 4.65 -8.63
CA LYS A 171 9.34 5.25 -9.07
C LYS A 171 8.28 5.24 -7.96
N THR A 172 8.20 4.15 -7.20
CA THR A 172 7.31 4.07 -6.03
C THR A 172 7.71 5.07 -4.96
N VAL A 173 9.01 5.18 -4.65
CA VAL A 173 9.54 6.17 -3.70
C VAL A 173 9.26 7.60 -4.17
N GLU A 174 9.40 7.90 -5.47
CA GLU A 174 9.04 9.20 -6.05
C GLU A 174 7.56 9.48 -5.87
N SER A 175 6.68 8.51 -6.17
CA SER A 175 5.24 8.61 -6.02
C SER A 175 4.82 8.93 -4.58
N PHE A 176 5.36 8.22 -3.61
CA PHE A 176 5.11 8.46 -2.18
C PHE A 176 5.61 9.82 -1.74
N TYR A 177 6.83 10.19 -2.10
CA TYR A 177 7.44 11.45 -1.72
C TYR A 177 6.65 12.66 -2.24
N LEU A 178 6.27 12.64 -3.52
CA LEU A 178 5.45 13.70 -4.12
C LEU A 178 4.08 13.83 -3.43
N SER A 179 3.45 12.70 -3.09
CA SER A 179 2.20 12.70 -2.36
C SER A 179 2.36 13.21 -0.93
N PHE A 180 3.45 12.86 -0.23
CA PHE A 180 3.79 13.42 1.09
C PHE A 180 3.97 14.93 1.04
N GLN A 181 4.74 15.44 0.09
CA GLN A 181 4.93 16.88 -0.08
C GLN A 181 3.59 17.59 -0.28
N ARG A 182 2.74 17.06 -1.17
CA ARG A 182 1.48 17.72 -1.54
C ARG A 182 0.44 17.73 -0.42
N TYR A 183 0.25 16.60 0.27
CA TYR A 183 -0.90 16.42 1.17
C TYR A 183 -0.55 16.43 2.65
N LEU A 184 0.70 16.14 3.00
CA LEU A 184 1.12 16.10 4.40
C LEU A 184 1.95 17.32 4.81
N GLY A 185 2.33 18.19 3.88
CA GLY A 185 3.09 19.40 4.20
C GLY A 185 4.42 19.10 4.87
N VAL A 186 5.18 18.14 4.32
CA VAL A 186 6.45 17.67 4.90
C VAL A 186 7.61 18.67 4.75
N GLU A 187 7.38 19.80 4.11
CA GLU A 187 8.41 20.86 3.99
C GLU A 187 8.83 21.37 5.38
N GLY A 188 10.13 21.50 5.57
CA GLY A 188 10.70 21.96 6.84
C GLY A 188 10.54 21.01 8.02
N VAL A 189 10.17 19.73 7.78
CA VAL A 189 10.22 18.69 8.82
C VAL A 189 11.67 18.50 9.25
N GLN A 190 11.90 18.51 10.56
CA GLN A 190 13.21 18.38 11.18
C GLN A 190 13.41 17.02 11.83
N ARG A 191 12.32 16.33 12.20
CA ARG A 191 12.39 15.02 12.83
C ARG A 191 11.29 14.11 12.30
N VAL A 192 11.66 12.86 11.99
CA VAL A 192 10.70 11.81 11.61
C VAL A 192 10.78 10.65 12.60
N ILE A 193 9.64 10.21 13.07
CA ILE A 193 9.51 9.10 14.03
C ILE A 193 8.58 8.04 13.44
N PHE A 194 9.11 6.84 13.22
CA PHE A 194 8.33 5.68 12.81
C PHE A 194 8.08 4.76 14.00
N VAL A 195 6.80 4.54 14.33
CA VAL A 195 6.40 3.53 15.33
C VAL A 195 6.32 2.15 14.65
N MET A 196 7.36 1.82 13.92
CA MET A 196 7.52 0.58 13.16
C MET A 196 9.00 0.16 13.11
N PRO A 197 9.32 -1.07 12.67
CA PRO A 197 10.70 -1.50 12.48
C PRO A 197 11.36 -0.85 11.24
N ARG A 198 12.66 -0.56 11.36
CA ARG A 198 13.48 -0.08 10.24
C ARG A 198 13.60 -1.13 9.12
N GLN A 199 13.79 -2.39 9.52
CA GLN A 199 13.91 -3.51 8.59
C GLN A 199 12.58 -4.23 8.45
N THR A 200 12.04 -4.22 7.25
CA THR A 200 10.76 -4.86 6.94
C THR A 200 10.65 -5.19 5.46
N ARG A 201 9.93 -6.27 5.14
CA ARG A 201 9.48 -6.58 3.77
C ARG A 201 8.08 -6.08 3.50
N ILE A 202 7.39 -5.53 4.49
CA ILE A 202 6.06 -4.97 4.31
C ILE A 202 6.16 -3.76 3.37
N ALA A 203 5.56 -3.88 2.17
CA ALA A 203 5.75 -2.95 1.08
C ALA A 203 5.50 -1.49 1.48
N MET A 204 4.36 -1.20 2.09
CA MET A 204 4.00 0.17 2.47
C MET A 204 4.97 0.79 3.48
N ALA A 205 5.37 0.03 4.51
CA ALA A 205 6.32 0.49 5.50
C ALA A 205 7.72 0.70 4.91
N ARG A 206 8.17 -0.20 4.03
CA ARG A 206 9.46 -0.10 3.35
C ARG A 206 9.52 1.11 2.41
N MET A 207 8.44 1.36 1.66
CA MET A 207 8.36 2.53 0.76
C MET A 207 8.31 3.84 1.53
N ALA A 208 7.57 3.91 2.64
CA ALA A 208 7.59 5.07 3.53
C ALA A 208 9.01 5.36 4.06
N ASN A 209 9.72 4.33 4.52
CA ASN A 209 11.10 4.46 4.98
C ASN A 209 12.05 5.00 3.89
N PHE A 210 11.90 4.54 2.65
CA PHE A 210 12.72 5.02 1.54
C PHE A 210 12.36 6.46 1.14
N SER A 211 11.06 6.80 1.16
CA SER A 211 10.59 8.13 0.80
C SER A 211 11.11 9.22 1.75
N VAL A 212 11.21 8.89 3.04
CA VAL A 212 11.73 9.82 4.06
C VAL A 212 13.20 10.20 3.81
N ARG A 213 14.01 9.31 3.23
CA ARG A 213 15.39 9.64 2.87
C ARG A 213 15.50 10.81 1.89
N ARG A 214 14.46 11.08 1.11
CA ARG A 214 14.38 12.23 0.20
C ARG A 214 14.15 13.56 0.91
N LEU A 215 13.83 13.55 2.21
CA LEU A 215 13.76 14.76 3.02
C LEU A 215 15.14 15.33 3.36
N GLY A 216 16.23 14.59 3.11
CA GLY A 216 17.59 15.04 3.36
C GLY A 216 17.93 15.20 4.85
N LEU A 217 17.16 14.54 5.73
CA LEU A 217 17.44 14.58 7.17
C LEU A 217 18.66 13.74 7.53
N ALA A 218 19.39 14.20 8.52
CA ALA A 218 20.46 13.42 9.12
C ALA A 218 19.90 12.14 9.80
N ASP A 219 20.71 11.08 9.86
CA ASP A 219 20.27 9.77 10.38
C ASP A 219 19.77 9.81 11.81
N ASP A 220 20.29 10.72 12.64
CA ASP A 220 19.89 10.96 14.03
C ASP A 220 18.57 11.74 14.17
N HIS A 221 18.00 12.20 13.07
CA HIS A 221 16.68 12.82 13.00
C HIS A 221 15.60 11.88 12.44
N VAL A 222 15.98 10.67 12.01
CA VAL A 222 15.04 9.63 11.52
C VAL A 222 15.06 8.42 12.46
N HIS A 223 14.00 8.25 13.21
CA HIS A 223 13.93 7.26 14.29
C HIS A 223 12.94 6.14 13.97
N PHE A 224 13.27 4.93 14.43
CA PHE A 224 12.43 3.74 14.37
C PHE A 224 12.25 3.19 15.78
N ALA A 225 11.03 3.26 16.31
CA ALA A 225 10.77 2.90 17.70
C ALA A 225 10.83 1.39 17.97
N ILE A 226 10.73 0.55 16.92
CA ILE A 226 10.81 -0.91 17.06
C ILE A 226 12.18 -1.37 16.53
N PRO A 227 13.08 -1.86 17.39
CA PRO A 227 14.46 -2.21 17.01
C PRO A 227 14.58 -3.55 16.28
N PHE A 228 13.52 -4.37 16.25
CA PHE A 228 13.53 -5.71 15.66
C PHE A 228 12.95 -5.72 14.26
N PRO A 229 13.47 -6.55 13.33
CA PRO A 229 12.91 -6.66 11.98
C PRO A 229 11.50 -7.27 12.02
N ALA A 230 10.61 -6.78 11.13
CA ALA A 230 9.32 -7.40 10.88
C ALA A 230 9.49 -8.50 9.81
N GLU A 231 9.76 -9.72 10.25
CA GLU A 231 9.85 -10.89 9.39
C GLU A 231 8.46 -11.44 9.04
N PRO A 232 8.19 -11.85 7.80
CA PRO A 232 6.88 -12.35 7.37
C PRO A 232 6.35 -13.51 8.21
N ASP A 233 7.22 -14.43 8.63
CA ASP A 233 6.84 -15.58 9.46
C ASP A 233 6.33 -15.16 10.83
N ARG A 234 6.99 -14.19 11.48
CA ARG A 234 6.54 -13.65 12.78
C ARG A 234 5.23 -12.90 12.66
N VAL A 235 5.08 -12.11 11.59
CA VAL A 235 3.83 -11.37 11.32
C VAL A 235 2.67 -12.34 11.11
N ARG A 236 2.88 -13.43 10.37
CA ARG A 236 1.90 -14.50 10.14
C ARG A 236 1.48 -15.18 11.45
N ILE A 237 2.47 -15.63 12.25
CA ILE A 237 2.18 -16.31 13.54
C ILE A 237 1.41 -15.35 14.45
N ARG A 238 1.83 -14.10 14.56
CA ARG A 238 1.16 -13.09 15.37
C ARG A 238 -0.28 -12.80 14.92
N ALA A 239 -0.57 -12.93 13.64
CA ALA A 239 -1.94 -12.78 13.12
C ALA A 239 -2.87 -13.90 13.65
N GLY A 240 -2.34 -15.07 14.03
CA GLY A 240 -3.09 -16.17 14.65
C GLY A 240 -4.06 -16.91 13.73
N ARG A 241 -4.07 -16.57 12.44
CA ARG A 241 -5.03 -17.12 11.47
C ARG A 241 -4.50 -18.30 10.67
N THR A 242 -3.20 -18.39 10.47
CA THR A 242 -2.59 -19.45 9.64
C THR A 242 -1.36 -20.04 10.35
N PHE A 243 -1.40 -21.33 10.60
CA PHE A 243 -0.31 -22.10 11.20
C PHE A 243 0.12 -23.20 10.25
N ARG A 244 1.36 -23.69 10.39
CA ARG A 244 1.87 -24.80 9.61
C ARG A 244 1.04 -26.07 9.83
N PRO A 245 0.96 -26.97 8.87
CA PRO A 245 0.32 -28.26 9.07
C PRO A 245 1.14 -29.16 10.01
N GLY A 246 0.48 -30.16 10.59
CA GLY A 246 1.13 -31.16 11.42
C GLY A 246 1.71 -30.62 12.72
N TRP A 247 2.77 -31.28 13.22
CA TRP A 247 3.40 -30.99 14.51
C TRP A 247 3.98 -29.56 14.57
N GLU A 248 4.56 -29.07 13.50
CA GLU A 248 5.07 -27.69 13.45
C GLU A 248 3.97 -26.66 13.76
N GLY A 249 2.75 -26.87 13.24
CA GLY A 249 1.62 -26.01 13.54
C GLY A 249 1.09 -26.11 14.95
N VAL A 250 1.19 -27.30 15.57
CA VAL A 250 0.88 -27.46 17.00
C VAL A 250 1.84 -26.62 17.83
N VAL A 251 3.15 -26.68 17.54
CA VAL A 251 4.18 -25.89 18.22
C VAL A 251 3.97 -24.39 17.97
N GLU A 252 3.67 -23.98 16.73
CA GLU A 252 3.37 -22.58 16.42
C GLU A 252 2.19 -22.07 17.23
N ARG A 253 1.07 -22.80 17.24
CA ARG A 253 -0.17 -22.40 17.93
C ARG A 253 -0.06 -22.43 19.44
N ARG A 254 0.56 -23.46 20.00
CA ARG A 254 0.59 -23.71 21.43
C ARG A 254 1.73 -22.98 22.15
N PHE A 255 2.83 -22.69 21.43
CA PHE A 255 4.02 -22.09 22.02
C PHE A 255 4.37 -20.74 21.37
N TRP A 256 4.62 -20.70 20.06
CA TRP A 256 5.13 -19.49 19.42
C TRP A 256 4.10 -18.36 19.37
N PHE A 257 2.85 -18.63 19.08
CA PHE A 257 1.81 -17.61 19.03
C PHE A 257 1.61 -16.92 20.41
N PRO A 258 1.38 -17.64 21.53
CA PRO A 258 1.28 -17.03 22.85
C PRO A 258 2.56 -16.29 23.23
N PHE A 259 3.74 -16.88 22.98
CA PHE A 259 5.03 -16.27 23.32
C PHE A 259 5.28 -14.97 22.55
N ILE A 260 5.04 -14.95 21.24
CA ILE A 260 5.22 -13.76 20.41
C ILE A 260 4.26 -12.65 20.85
N ASN A 261 2.99 -12.99 21.16
CA ASN A 261 2.02 -12.00 21.64
C ASN A 261 2.41 -11.46 23.01
N TRP A 262 2.78 -12.32 23.94
CA TRP A 262 3.27 -11.92 25.26
C TRP A 262 4.50 -11.00 25.16
N MET A 263 5.50 -11.36 24.36
CA MET A 263 6.66 -10.51 24.09
C MET A 263 6.27 -9.16 23.50
N GLN A 264 5.34 -9.16 22.56
CA GLN A 264 4.85 -7.94 21.92
C GLN A 264 4.17 -7.01 22.93
N GLU A 265 3.26 -7.56 23.75
CA GLU A 265 2.48 -6.79 24.71
C GLU A 265 3.30 -6.34 25.92
N ARG A 266 4.19 -7.21 26.40
CA ARG A 266 4.94 -6.96 27.65
C ARG A 266 6.21 -6.14 27.46
N TYR A 267 6.84 -6.20 26.26
CA TYR A 267 8.15 -5.58 26.04
C TYR A 267 8.20 -4.68 24.81
N VAL A 268 7.76 -5.19 23.64
CA VAL A 268 7.97 -4.46 22.39
C VAL A 268 7.09 -3.21 22.31
N THR A 269 5.79 -3.36 22.54
CA THR A 269 4.84 -2.24 22.47
C THR A 269 5.11 -1.18 23.54
N PRO A 270 5.26 -1.51 24.85
CA PRO A 270 5.56 -0.50 25.86
C PRO A 270 6.88 0.24 25.59
N ARG A 271 7.93 -0.48 25.14
CA ARG A 271 9.20 0.14 24.80
C ARG A 271 9.07 1.08 23.60
N ALA A 272 8.37 0.66 22.55
CA ALA A 272 8.15 1.49 21.37
C ALA A 272 7.35 2.76 21.71
N VAL A 273 6.30 2.63 22.54
CA VAL A 273 5.51 3.75 23.04
C VAL A 273 6.38 4.71 23.85
N LYS A 274 7.12 4.19 24.83
CA LYS A 274 8.04 4.98 25.66
C LYS A 274 9.06 5.73 24.81
N THR A 275 9.75 5.01 23.90
CA THR A 275 10.74 5.62 23.00
C THR A 275 10.10 6.72 22.14
N THR A 276 8.88 6.49 21.60
CA THR A 276 8.19 7.50 20.80
C THR A 276 7.85 8.75 21.62
N ILE A 277 7.34 8.59 22.85
CA ILE A 277 7.03 9.71 23.75
C ILE A 277 8.30 10.49 24.13
N GLU A 278 9.41 9.81 24.37
CA GLU A 278 10.70 10.46 24.64
C GLU A 278 11.19 11.28 23.42
N LEU A 279 11.07 10.73 22.21
CA LEU A 279 11.46 11.41 20.98
C LEU A 279 10.56 12.62 20.68
N LEU A 280 9.26 12.48 20.88
CA LEU A 280 8.31 13.60 20.76
C LEU A 280 8.63 14.70 21.79
N GLY A 281 8.96 14.33 23.03
CA GLY A 281 9.34 15.27 24.07
C GLY A 281 10.67 15.98 23.78
N ARG A 282 11.64 15.31 23.15
CA ARG A 282 12.87 15.96 22.69
C ARG A 282 12.59 16.97 21.58
N ALA A 283 11.72 16.61 20.64
CA ALA A 283 11.33 17.50 19.56
C ALA A 283 10.54 18.72 20.10
N GLU A 284 9.66 18.53 21.08
CA GLU A 284 8.97 19.60 21.80
C GLU A 284 9.97 20.58 22.41
N ALA A 285 10.94 20.06 23.20
CA ALA A 285 11.97 20.86 23.86
C ALA A 285 12.86 21.62 22.88
N ALA A 286 13.12 21.07 21.69
CA ALA A 286 13.91 21.67 20.64
C ALA A 286 13.10 22.58 19.69
N GLY A 287 11.78 22.64 19.83
CA GLY A 287 10.89 23.37 18.92
C GLY A 287 10.89 22.81 17.48
N GLU A 288 11.16 21.52 17.32
CA GLU A 288 11.29 20.87 16.01
C GLU A 288 9.93 20.50 15.41
N LYS A 289 9.79 20.75 14.12
CA LYS A 289 8.65 20.24 13.33
C LYS A 289 8.78 18.73 13.15
N VAL A 290 7.78 17.98 13.61
CA VAL A 290 7.78 16.49 13.66
C VAL A 290 6.79 15.89 12.71
N LEU A 291 7.21 14.81 12.07
CA LEU A 291 6.35 13.87 11.35
C LEU A 291 6.45 12.51 12.05
N ALA A 292 5.40 12.05 12.73
CA ALA A 292 5.38 10.75 13.39
C ALA A 292 4.37 9.81 12.73
N PHE A 293 4.83 8.62 12.32
CA PHE A 293 4.03 7.59 11.66
C PHE A 293 3.89 6.33 12.49
N GLY A 294 2.64 5.84 12.65
CA GLY A 294 2.32 4.57 13.28
C GLY A 294 0.97 4.03 12.81
N GLY A 295 0.68 2.76 13.09
CA GLY A 295 -0.68 2.26 12.94
C GLY A 295 -1.61 2.85 14.01
N TRP A 296 -2.92 2.85 13.76
CA TRP A 296 -3.92 3.38 14.69
C TRP A 296 -3.80 2.85 16.12
N VAL A 297 -3.55 1.54 16.27
CA VAL A 297 -3.36 0.90 17.58
C VAL A 297 -2.14 1.45 18.31
N GLN A 298 -1.04 1.69 17.61
CA GLN A 298 0.18 2.24 18.20
C GLN A 298 0.00 3.71 18.59
N LEU A 299 -0.64 4.51 17.74
CA LEU A 299 -0.96 5.90 18.06
C LEU A 299 -1.89 6.00 19.27
N HIS A 300 -2.89 5.11 19.38
CA HIS A 300 -3.77 5.06 20.55
C HIS A 300 -3.01 4.66 21.82
N ALA A 301 -2.08 3.70 21.73
CA ALA A 301 -1.25 3.33 22.87
C ALA A 301 -0.38 4.51 23.36
N ILE A 302 0.10 5.37 22.46
CA ILE A 302 0.80 6.60 22.83
C ILE A 302 -0.15 7.57 23.56
N ALA A 303 -1.36 7.77 23.04
CA ALA A 303 -2.36 8.63 23.70
C ALA A 303 -2.66 8.17 25.12
N ARG A 304 -2.94 6.87 25.29
CA ARG A 304 -3.23 6.27 26.61
C ARG A 304 -2.05 6.43 27.57
N ALA A 305 -0.83 6.15 27.14
CA ALA A 305 0.36 6.29 27.97
C ALA A 305 0.60 7.74 28.43
N LEU A 306 0.31 8.73 27.56
CA LEU A 306 0.38 10.14 27.92
C LEU A 306 -0.74 10.53 28.91
N GLN A 307 -1.96 10.03 28.73
CA GLN A 307 -3.08 10.22 29.65
C GLN A 307 -2.77 9.66 31.03
N ASP A 308 -2.30 8.42 31.09
CA ASP A 308 -1.95 7.72 32.34
C ASP A 308 -0.81 8.42 33.11
N ALA A 309 0.11 9.06 32.37
CA ALA A 309 1.19 9.87 32.95
C ALA A 309 0.78 11.31 33.28
N GLY A 310 -0.47 11.72 33.02
CA GLY A 310 -0.92 13.12 33.16
C GLY A 310 -0.14 14.11 32.33
N ARG A 311 0.49 13.66 31.24
CA ARG A 311 1.39 14.45 30.40
C ARG A 311 0.71 14.90 29.12
N ARG A 312 0.94 16.15 28.74
CA ARG A 312 0.59 16.71 27.43
C ARG A 312 1.85 17.13 26.70
N LEU A 313 1.80 17.04 25.36
CA LEU A 313 2.88 17.48 24.47
C LEU A 313 2.40 18.64 23.61
N ARG A 314 3.27 19.65 23.42
CA ARG A 314 3.04 20.81 22.56
C ARG A 314 4.10 20.84 21.47
N LEU A 315 3.74 20.32 20.27
CA LEU A 315 4.67 20.21 19.16
C LEU A 315 4.71 21.49 18.32
N ALA A 316 5.81 21.72 17.64
CA ALA A 316 5.97 22.88 16.77
C ALA A 316 4.89 22.94 15.68
N PRO A 317 4.50 24.16 15.23
CA PRO A 317 3.52 24.35 14.17
C PRO A 317 3.90 23.55 12.89
N GLY A 318 2.91 22.96 12.25
CA GLY A 318 3.10 22.12 11.07
C GLY A 318 3.56 20.68 11.38
N SER A 319 3.74 20.31 12.65
CA SER A 319 3.89 18.91 13.05
C SER A 319 2.61 18.12 12.76
N LEU A 320 2.74 16.82 12.47
CA LEU A 320 1.59 15.97 12.22
C LEU A 320 1.84 14.50 12.61
N LEU A 321 0.76 13.79 12.87
CA LEU A 321 0.76 12.34 13.04
C LEU A 321 0.21 11.68 11.76
N GLY A 322 0.93 10.67 11.27
CA GLY A 322 0.51 9.85 10.14
C GLY A 322 0.06 8.46 10.60
N SER A 323 -1.02 7.97 10.02
CA SER A 323 -1.49 6.60 10.21
C SER A 323 -1.49 5.85 8.88
N GLY A 324 -1.55 4.53 8.93
CA GLY A 324 -1.69 3.70 7.73
C GLY A 324 -1.92 2.24 8.06
N GLY A 325 -2.36 1.47 7.05
CA GLY A 325 -2.61 0.04 7.19
C GLY A 325 -3.97 -0.32 7.79
N GLY A 326 -4.88 0.64 7.90
CA GLY A 326 -6.23 0.44 8.42
C GLY A 326 -6.28 0.10 9.92
N LEU A 327 -7.47 0.16 10.48
CA LEU A 327 -7.73 -0.30 11.84
C LEU A 327 -8.05 -1.81 11.81
N LYS A 328 -7.55 -2.56 12.79
CA LYS A 328 -7.89 -3.99 12.92
C LYS A 328 -9.33 -4.11 13.39
N GLU A 329 -10.11 -5.00 12.76
CA GLU A 329 -11.54 -5.21 13.03
C GLU A 329 -11.88 -5.50 14.50
N LEU A 330 -10.99 -6.21 15.20
CA LEU A 330 -11.18 -6.56 16.61
C LEU A 330 -10.71 -5.47 17.59
N TYR A 331 -10.27 -4.30 17.09
CA TYR A 331 -9.85 -3.23 17.98
C TYR A 331 -11.08 -2.45 18.46
N PRO A 332 -11.29 -2.28 19.80
CA PRO A 332 -12.56 -1.79 20.34
C PRO A 332 -12.79 -0.28 20.16
N PHE A 333 -11.84 0.44 19.58
CA PHE A 333 -11.90 1.88 19.39
C PHE A 333 -11.94 2.25 17.91
N THR A 334 -12.75 3.22 17.56
CA THR A 334 -12.82 3.77 16.19
C THR A 334 -11.71 4.78 15.93
N PRO A 335 -11.33 5.05 14.66
CA PRO A 335 -10.38 6.11 14.32
C PRO A 335 -10.81 7.48 14.88
N ALA A 336 -12.11 7.76 14.94
CA ALA A 336 -12.64 9.01 15.51
C ALA A 336 -12.39 9.12 17.02
N GLN A 337 -12.55 8.02 17.76
CA GLN A 337 -12.22 7.98 19.20
C GLN A 337 -10.72 8.19 19.42
N ILE A 338 -9.88 7.46 18.66
CA ILE A 338 -8.42 7.59 18.75
C ILE A 338 -7.95 9.01 18.44
N ARG A 339 -8.56 9.67 17.45
CA ARG A 339 -8.28 11.09 17.15
C ARG A 339 -8.60 12.01 18.33
N ARG A 340 -9.73 11.79 19.01
CA ARG A 340 -10.09 12.57 20.20
C ARG A 340 -9.10 12.36 21.35
N ASP A 341 -8.73 11.09 21.61
CA ASP A 341 -7.78 10.74 22.68
C ASP A 341 -6.40 11.34 22.42
N LEU A 342 -5.94 11.33 21.17
CA LEU A 342 -4.69 11.98 20.77
C LEU A 342 -4.75 13.50 20.91
N ALA A 343 -5.84 14.13 20.45
CA ALA A 343 -6.03 15.57 20.56
C ALA A 343 -6.12 16.07 22.01
N ALA A 344 -6.52 15.20 22.94
CA ALA A 344 -6.56 15.53 24.37
C ALA A 344 -5.16 15.61 25.01
N VAL A 345 -4.13 15.00 24.40
CA VAL A 345 -2.78 14.90 24.98
C VAL A 345 -1.67 15.41 24.08
N ILE A 346 -1.93 15.66 22.79
CA ILE A 346 -0.96 16.23 21.86
C ILE A 346 -1.62 17.38 21.10
N GLU A 347 -1.08 18.58 21.27
CA GLU A 347 -1.50 19.80 20.57
C GLU A 347 -0.30 20.46 19.87
N LEU A 348 -0.57 21.41 19.00
CA LEU A 348 0.46 22.29 18.46
C LEU A 348 0.74 23.45 19.44
N ALA A 349 1.89 24.09 19.30
CA ALA A 349 2.29 25.17 20.19
C ALA A 349 1.33 26.38 20.17
N ASP A 350 0.54 26.53 19.11
CA ASP A 350 -0.51 27.55 19.00
C ASP A 350 -1.85 27.13 19.68
N GLY A 351 -1.89 25.96 20.32
CA GLY A 351 -3.07 25.43 20.99
C GLY A 351 -4.05 24.69 20.06
N SER A 352 -3.76 24.62 18.76
CA SER A 352 -4.58 23.86 17.82
C SER A 352 -4.35 22.34 17.97
N PRO A 353 -5.38 21.51 17.71
CA PRO A 353 -5.23 20.05 17.75
C PRO A 353 -4.18 19.57 16.74
N ILE A 354 -3.36 18.58 17.14
CA ILE A 354 -2.40 17.96 16.23
C ILE A 354 -3.11 17.34 15.01
N PRO A 355 -2.73 17.69 13.78
CA PRO A 355 -3.29 17.06 12.59
C PRO A 355 -2.93 15.57 12.53
N ILE A 356 -3.95 14.73 12.26
CA ILE A 356 -3.75 13.30 12.05
C ILE A 356 -4.20 12.98 10.64
N ARG A 357 -3.30 12.41 9.82
CA ARG A 357 -3.54 12.05 8.43
C ARG A 357 -3.35 10.56 8.24
N ASP A 358 -4.33 9.93 7.60
CA ASP A 358 -4.26 8.52 7.25
C ASP A 358 -3.75 8.32 5.83
N VAL A 359 -3.19 7.14 5.56
CA VAL A 359 -2.64 6.75 4.26
C VAL A 359 -3.31 5.47 3.81
N TYR A 360 -4.04 5.54 2.71
CA TYR A 360 -4.57 4.37 2.03
C TYR A 360 -3.58 3.90 0.96
N GLY A 361 -3.27 2.62 0.96
CA GLY A 361 -2.42 1.99 -0.03
C GLY A 361 -2.36 0.48 0.17
N MET A 362 -1.80 -0.19 -0.80
CA MET A 362 -1.68 -1.64 -0.83
C MET A 362 -0.31 -2.07 -1.32
N ALA A 363 0.09 -3.30 -1.00
CA ALA A 363 1.38 -3.83 -1.43
C ALA A 363 1.51 -3.87 -2.96
N GLU A 364 0.42 -4.19 -3.63
CA GLU A 364 0.30 -4.33 -5.08
C GLU A 364 0.34 -2.98 -5.82
N GLY A 365 -0.02 -1.89 -5.14
CA GLY A 365 0.04 -0.55 -5.68
C GLY A 365 1.45 0.05 -5.58
N ASN A 366 1.84 0.84 -6.57
CA ASN A 366 3.07 1.64 -6.52
C ASN A 366 2.77 3.09 -6.11
N TRP A 367 1.69 3.28 -5.42
CA TRP A 367 1.17 4.58 -5.00
C TRP A 367 0.45 4.46 -3.66
N ALA A 368 0.23 5.61 -3.04
CA ALA A 368 -0.63 5.74 -1.88
C ALA A 368 -1.49 7.00 -2.00
N ALA A 369 -2.74 6.88 -1.57
CA ALA A 369 -3.63 8.02 -1.42
C ALA A 369 -3.48 8.60 -0.01
N MET A 370 -3.09 9.87 0.06
CA MET A 370 -2.90 10.59 1.31
C MET A 370 -4.18 11.29 1.72
N GLN A 371 -4.51 11.20 2.99
CA GLN A 371 -5.68 11.89 3.54
C GLN A 371 -5.40 13.39 3.65
N CYS A 372 -6.27 14.22 3.08
CA CYS A 372 -6.22 15.67 3.20
C CYS A 372 -6.85 16.16 4.53
N ARG A 373 -6.86 17.48 4.73
CA ARG A 373 -7.47 18.11 5.93
C ARG A 373 -8.95 17.81 6.10
N GLU A 374 -9.68 17.55 4.99
CA GLU A 374 -11.11 17.22 4.99
C GLU A 374 -11.38 15.73 5.19
N GLY A 375 -10.33 14.91 5.35
CA GLY A 375 -10.43 13.48 5.58
C GLY A 375 -10.56 12.63 4.31
N ASN A 376 -10.57 13.23 3.12
CA ASN A 376 -10.63 12.51 1.85
C ASN A 376 -9.25 12.05 1.40
N TYR A 377 -9.16 10.91 0.72
CA TYR A 377 -7.89 10.32 0.26
C TYR A 377 -7.66 10.64 -1.22
N HIS A 378 -6.67 11.46 -1.51
CA HIS A 378 -6.37 11.89 -2.87
C HIS A 378 -5.60 10.84 -3.65
N VAL A 379 -6.17 10.43 -4.78
CA VAL A 379 -5.50 9.56 -5.75
C VAL A 379 -4.45 10.39 -6.50
N PRO A 380 -3.19 9.95 -6.56
CA PRO A 380 -2.17 10.67 -7.31
C PRO A 380 -2.54 10.84 -8.79
N PRO A 381 -2.20 11.99 -9.42
CA PRO A 381 -2.67 12.31 -10.76
C PRO A 381 -2.08 11.43 -11.87
N TRP A 382 -1.06 10.63 -11.59
CA TRP A 382 -0.49 9.62 -12.50
C TRP A 382 -1.16 8.25 -12.41
N ILE A 383 -2.18 8.12 -11.55
CA ILE A 383 -2.99 6.90 -11.40
C ILE A 383 -4.35 7.13 -12.05
N TYR A 384 -4.75 6.22 -12.92
CA TYR A 384 -6.08 6.19 -13.49
C TYR A 384 -6.97 5.28 -12.63
N ALA A 385 -7.79 5.86 -11.77
CA ALA A 385 -8.69 5.14 -10.88
C ALA A 385 -10.14 5.20 -11.36
N ARG A 386 -10.86 4.10 -11.20
CA ARG A 386 -12.31 3.96 -11.46
C ARG A 386 -12.91 2.98 -10.46
N THR A 387 -14.22 2.97 -10.36
CA THR A 387 -14.96 1.95 -9.64
C THR A 387 -15.61 0.97 -10.63
N LEU A 388 -15.70 -0.28 -10.22
CA LEU A 388 -16.45 -1.33 -10.91
C LEU A 388 -17.70 -1.65 -10.10
N ASP A 389 -18.80 -1.94 -10.80
CA ASP A 389 -20.00 -2.49 -10.19
C ASP A 389 -19.85 -3.99 -9.84
N ASP A 390 -20.90 -4.61 -9.34
CA ASP A 390 -20.88 -6.00 -8.94
C ASP A 390 -20.80 -6.99 -10.14
N ASP A 391 -21.06 -6.51 -11.37
CA ASP A 391 -20.88 -7.24 -12.63
C ASP A 391 -19.51 -6.96 -13.29
N ASP A 392 -18.57 -6.33 -12.59
CA ASP A 392 -17.27 -5.91 -13.08
C ASP A 392 -17.31 -4.88 -14.24
N ARG A 393 -18.42 -4.14 -14.40
CA ARG A 393 -18.53 -3.07 -15.38
C ARG A 393 -17.99 -1.76 -14.82
N LEU A 394 -17.30 -1.01 -15.66
CA LEU A 394 -16.74 0.29 -15.27
C LEU A 394 -17.87 1.31 -15.07
N GLN A 395 -17.91 1.89 -13.89
CA GLN A 395 -18.86 2.97 -13.59
C GLN A 395 -18.33 4.29 -14.15
N GLN A 396 -19.17 4.97 -14.94
CA GLN A 396 -18.80 6.22 -15.60
C GLN A 396 -19.25 7.47 -14.84
N ALA A 397 -20.06 7.32 -13.80
CA ALA A 397 -20.48 8.43 -12.96
C ALA A 397 -19.28 9.10 -12.27
N ALA A 398 -19.33 10.42 -12.18
CA ALA A 398 -18.26 11.19 -11.53
C ALA A 398 -18.23 10.99 -9.99
N ASP A 399 -19.29 10.49 -9.41
CA ASP A 399 -19.42 10.10 -8.00
C ASP A 399 -20.05 8.70 -7.98
N ALA A 400 -19.25 7.69 -7.69
CA ALA A 400 -19.67 6.30 -7.77
C ALA A 400 -19.10 5.46 -6.62
N THR A 401 -19.90 4.49 -6.17
CA THR A 401 -19.50 3.52 -5.16
C THR A 401 -19.38 2.13 -5.78
N GLY A 402 -18.22 1.50 -5.64
CA GLY A 402 -17.95 0.18 -6.21
C GLY A 402 -16.57 -0.34 -5.82
N LEU A 403 -16.16 -1.47 -6.39
CA LEU A 403 -14.82 -2.01 -6.20
C LEU A 403 -13.78 -1.10 -6.88
N LEU A 404 -12.75 -0.71 -6.16
CA LEU A 404 -11.70 0.13 -6.70
C LEU A 404 -10.89 -0.64 -7.75
N ALA A 405 -10.87 -0.12 -8.97
CA ALA A 405 -9.94 -0.53 -10.02
C ALA A 405 -8.97 0.61 -10.30
N PHE A 406 -7.70 0.29 -10.45
CA PHE A 406 -6.69 1.28 -10.78
C PHE A 406 -5.70 0.77 -11.83
N PHE A 407 -5.20 1.72 -12.61
CA PHE A 407 -4.19 1.51 -13.64
C PHE A 407 -3.01 2.43 -13.31
N ASP A 408 -1.89 1.82 -12.99
CA ASP A 408 -0.62 2.51 -12.79
C ASP A 408 0.35 2.12 -13.91
N PRO A 409 0.33 2.84 -15.05
CA PRO A 409 1.16 2.47 -16.20
C PRO A 409 2.65 2.69 -15.97
N TYR A 410 3.03 3.33 -14.86
CA TYR A 410 4.42 3.68 -14.54
C TYR A 410 5.00 2.84 -13.39
N GLY A 411 4.16 2.25 -12.56
CA GLY A 411 4.57 1.69 -11.29
C GLY A 411 5.12 0.26 -11.36
N GLY A 412 4.61 -0.56 -12.28
CA GLY A 412 5.06 -1.95 -12.45
C GLY A 412 6.38 -2.09 -13.22
N GLY A 413 6.82 -1.02 -13.86
CA GLY A 413 8.02 -1.04 -14.69
C GLY A 413 7.93 -2.06 -15.82
N ASP A 414 9.03 -2.74 -16.04
CA ASP A 414 9.13 -3.83 -17.03
C ASP A 414 8.79 -5.21 -16.41
N LEU A 415 8.40 -5.27 -15.13
CA LEU A 415 8.15 -6.53 -14.43
C LEU A 415 6.71 -7.02 -14.57
N PHE A 416 5.72 -6.15 -14.42
CA PHE A 416 4.31 -6.53 -14.51
C PHE A 416 3.42 -5.30 -14.75
N PRO A 417 2.25 -5.47 -15.39
CA PRO A 417 1.29 -4.38 -15.51
C PRO A 417 0.61 -4.15 -14.14
N ALA A 418 0.76 -2.95 -13.59
CA ALA A 418 0.09 -2.59 -12.34
C ALA A 418 -1.36 -2.14 -12.60
N PHE A 419 -2.17 -3.04 -13.20
CA PHE A 419 -3.58 -2.88 -13.50
C PHE A 419 -4.38 -3.83 -12.63
N PHE A 420 -5.02 -3.30 -11.58
CA PHE A 420 -5.64 -4.15 -10.57
C PHE A 420 -7.05 -3.73 -10.21
N LYS A 421 -7.90 -4.76 -9.99
CA LYS A 421 -9.13 -4.66 -9.22
C LYS A 421 -8.82 -5.08 -7.79
N THR A 422 -9.19 -4.24 -6.83
CA THR A 422 -8.98 -4.50 -5.40
C THR A 422 -10.19 -5.20 -4.79
N SER A 423 -10.04 -5.66 -3.55
CA SER A 423 -11.15 -6.09 -2.71
C SER A 423 -11.71 -4.95 -1.86
N ASP A 424 -11.39 -3.70 -2.18
CA ASP A 424 -11.86 -2.54 -1.44
C ASP A 424 -13.03 -1.89 -2.18
N ARG A 425 -14.20 -1.86 -1.55
CA ARG A 425 -15.34 -1.07 -1.98
C ARG A 425 -15.11 0.36 -1.49
N VAL A 426 -15.21 1.33 -2.41
CA VAL A 426 -14.93 2.73 -2.13
C VAL A 426 -15.97 3.63 -2.80
N ARG A 427 -16.18 4.84 -2.28
CA ARG A 427 -16.82 5.93 -3.01
C ARG A 427 -15.73 6.79 -3.62
N LEU A 428 -15.58 6.68 -4.94
CA LEU A 428 -14.64 7.45 -5.74
C LEU A 428 -15.35 8.66 -6.32
N ILE A 429 -14.78 9.85 -6.10
CA ILE A 429 -15.25 11.09 -6.69
C ILE A 429 -14.18 11.58 -7.65
N LEU A 430 -14.58 11.75 -8.92
CA LEU A 430 -13.71 12.30 -9.94
C LEU A 430 -13.69 13.82 -9.81
N GLY A 431 -12.50 14.39 -9.79
CA GLY A 431 -12.31 15.83 -9.69
C GLY A 431 -12.61 16.56 -10.99
N ASP A 432 -12.23 17.83 -11.05
CA ASP A 432 -12.46 18.71 -12.20
C ASP A 432 -12.02 18.09 -13.52
N GLY A 433 -12.86 18.19 -14.54
CA GLY A 433 -12.59 17.70 -15.88
C GLY A 433 -13.12 16.31 -16.20
N ALA A 434 -13.78 15.62 -15.26
CA ALA A 434 -14.33 14.28 -15.48
C ALA A 434 -15.82 14.24 -15.90
N GLY A 435 -16.39 15.34 -16.36
CA GLY A 435 -17.78 15.43 -16.83
C GLY A 435 -18.75 16.05 -15.83
N ASN A 436 -20.06 16.01 -16.17
CA ASN A 436 -21.12 16.52 -15.31
C ASN A 436 -21.15 15.82 -13.94
N GLY A 437 -21.03 16.59 -12.85
CA GLY A 437 -21.01 16.08 -11.49
C GLY A 437 -19.62 15.90 -10.87
N ALA A 438 -18.54 16.16 -11.62
CA ALA A 438 -17.20 16.25 -11.06
C ALA A 438 -17.13 17.30 -9.95
N ARG A 439 -16.62 16.93 -8.78
CA ARG A 439 -16.57 17.83 -7.61
C ARG A 439 -15.15 17.95 -7.11
N ARG A 440 -14.68 19.18 -6.98
CA ARG A 440 -13.44 19.44 -6.21
C ARG A 440 -13.60 18.94 -4.78
N CYS A 441 -12.53 18.39 -4.24
CA CYS A 441 -12.49 18.15 -2.81
C CYS A 441 -12.63 19.48 -2.05
N PRO A 442 -13.39 19.52 -0.93
CA PRO A 442 -13.50 20.74 -0.13
C PRO A 442 -12.15 21.29 0.37
N CYS A 443 -11.08 20.49 0.36
CA CYS A 443 -9.74 20.96 0.67
C CYS A 443 -9.15 21.91 -0.41
N GLY A 444 -9.81 22.03 -1.58
CA GLY A 444 -9.39 22.85 -2.72
C GLY A 444 -8.62 22.10 -3.80
N GLU A 445 -8.20 20.85 -3.53
CA GLU A 445 -7.47 20.03 -4.51
C GLU A 445 -8.37 19.56 -5.64
N ALA A 446 -7.83 19.63 -6.86
CA ALA A 446 -8.41 19.02 -8.04
C ALA A 446 -7.93 17.57 -8.19
N GLY A 447 -8.67 16.73 -8.91
CA GLY A 447 -8.34 15.34 -9.15
C GLY A 447 -9.22 14.37 -8.39
N ALA A 448 -9.05 13.09 -8.66
CA ALA A 448 -9.85 12.03 -8.06
C ALA A 448 -9.50 11.83 -6.58
N TYR A 449 -10.52 11.51 -5.79
CA TYR A 449 -10.33 11.18 -4.38
C TYR A 449 -11.35 10.14 -3.90
N LEU A 450 -10.94 9.34 -2.93
CA LEU A 450 -11.83 8.46 -2.20
C LEU A 450 -12.45 9.25 -1.05
N ALA A 451 -13.78 9.16 -0.93
CA ALA A 451 -14.49 9.88 0.13
C ALA A 451 -14.08 9.34 1.51
N ARG A 452 -14.05 10.23 2.48
CA ARG A 452 -13.83 9.89 3.88
C ARG A 452 -14.78 8.78 4.33
N ASP A 453 -14.27 7.83 5.11
CA ASP A 453 -15.01 6.73 5.74
C ASP A 453 -15.73 5.79 4.73
N SER A 454 -15.38 5.85 3.44
CA SER A 454 -16.00 5.02 2.39
C SER A 454 -15.24 3.75 2.06
N ILE A 455 -14.05 3.54 2.59
CA ILE A 455 -13.19 2.41 2.24
C ILE A 455 -13.59 1.20 3.09
N GLN A 456 -14.09 0.15 2.43
CA GLN A 456 -14.53 -1.10 3.07
C GLN A 456 -13.92 -2.31 2.35
N ARG A 457 -13.28 -3.20 3.08
CA ARG A 457 -12.75 -4.44 2.54
C ARG A 457 -13.84 -5.51 2.46
N VAL A 458 -14.17 -5.95 1.24
CA VAL A 458 -15.23 -6.95 1.03
C VAL A 458 -14.73 -8.39 1.22
N ASP A 459 -13.45 -8.68 0.98
CA ASP A 459 -12.87 -10.01 1.21
C ASP A 459 -12.83 -10.43 2.69
N LEU A 460 -12.91 -9.47 3.60
CA LEU A 460 -12.99 -9.73 5.04
C LEU A 460 -14.44 -9.99 5.50
N LEU A 461 -15.43 -9.46 4.80
CA LEU A 461 -16.83 -9.71 5.10
C LEU A 461 -17.21 -11.16 4.84
N ASP A 462 -16.68 -11.75 3.77
CA ASP A 462 -16.89 -13.17 3.45
C ASP A 462 -16.18 -14.09 4.46
N GLU A 463 -15.01 -13.70 4.97
CA GLU A 463 -14.27 -14.45 6.01
C GLU A 463 -14.92 -14.28 7.41
N ALA A 464 -15.49 -13.11 7.72
CA ALA A 464 -16.18 -12.85 9.00
C ALA A 464 -17.46 -13.69 9.15
N GLY A 465 -18.15 -13.99 8.05
CA GLY A 465 -19.29 -14.91 8.03
C GLY A 465 -18.91 -16.34 8.48
N CYS A 466 -17.67 -16.76 8.25
CA CYS A 466 -17.14 -18.05 8.70
C CYS A 466 -16.49 -18.00 10.10
N ALA A 467 -15.99 -16.85 10.54
CA ALA A 467 -15.30 -16.70 11.81
C ALA A 467 -16.22 -16.34 13.01
N ALA A 468 -17.43 -15.88 12.73
CA ALA A 468 -18.45 -15.67 13.78
C ALA A 468 -19.07 -16.98 14.31
N GLN A 469 -18.60 -18.16 13.83
CA GLN A 469 -19.02 -19.48 14.27
C GLN A 469 -17.92 -20.27 15.02
N LEU A 470 -16.84 -19.61 15.48
CA LEU A 470 -15.82 -20.26 16.32
C LEU A 470 -15.58 -19.47 17.60
#